data_8672fc639392423b7d43cb2c7e5c3b04
#
_entry.id   8672fc639392423b7d43cb2c7e5c3b04
#
_cell.length_a   1.000
_cell.length_b   1.000
_cell.length_c   1.000
_cell.angle_alpha   90.00
_cell.angle_beta   90.00
_cell.angle_gamma   90.00
#
_symmetry.space_group_name_H-M   'P 1'
#
loop_
_entity.id
_entity.type
_entity.pdbx_description
1 polymer ?
#
loop_
_entity_poly.entity_id
_entity_poly.type
_entity_poly.pdbx_seq_one_letter_code
_entity_poly.pdbx_strand_id
1 'polypeptide(L)'
;MSNSSCWNERYRGAPAIIEPSKLLVKFSGLFPAHGRALDIACGGGRNSVYLAGRGLRVVGIDRSWEALQQGRELARRQGRNVAWVQGDLEAVTLPIDAFDVITCFYYRHPTLYPSLRAALRSGGLLFFETFTRDQLNFSSGPRNPAHLLEPRELLQAFGDWDVLFYRETWVERGMAALVARKPKLRV
;
A
#
# COMPACT_ATOMS: atom_id res chain seq x y z
N MET A 1 17.28 1.63 19.35
CA MET A 1 17.45 2.27 18.03
C MET A 1 16.07 2.47 17.43
N SER A 2 15.72 3.64 16.94
CA SER A 2 14.40 3.88 16.39
C SER A 2 14.19 3.00 15.14
N ASN A 3 12.98 2.46 14.98
CA ASN A 3 12.60 1.57 13.87
C ASN A 3 12.84 2.24 12.48
N SER A 4 12.96 3.58 12.43
CA SER A 4 13.25 4.36 11.21
C SER A 4 14.68 4.18 10.69
N SER A 5 15.68 3.98 11.56
CA SER A 5 17.09 3.83 11.15
C SER A 5 17.28 2.55 10.33
N CYS A 6 16.65 1.45 10.74
CA CYS A 6 16.73 0.16 10.03
C CYS A 6 16.18 0.25 8.59
N TRP A 7 15.06 0.95 8.38
CA TRP A 7 14.50 1.15 7.05
C TRP A 7 15.33 2.10 6.19
N ASN A 8 15.89 3.16 6.75
CA ASN A 8 16.81 4.05 6.02
C ASN A 8 18.04 3.28 5.53
N GLU A 9 18.65 2.44 6.38
CA GLU A 9 19.77 1.59 5.96
C GLU A 9 19.43 0.65 4.82
N ARG A 10 18.22 0.07 4.84
CA ARG A 10 17.76 -0.82 3.78
C ARG A 10 17.62 -0.13 2.40
N TYR A 11 17.24 1.15 2.38
CA TYR A 11 17.10 1.91 1.14
C TYR A 11 18.41 2.60 0.73
N ARG A 12 19.35 2.82 1.64
CA ARG A 12 20.63 3.46 1.34
C ARG A 12 21.45 2.60 0.39
N GLY A 13 21.71 3.11 -0.82
CA GLY A 13 22.50 2.42 -1.85
C GLY A 13 21.80 1.23 -2.51
N ALA A 14 20.58 0.88 -2.10
CA ALA A 14 19.82 -0.15 -2.78
C ALA A 14 19.26 0.37 -4.12
N PRO A 15 19.28 -0.43 -5.20
CA PRO A 15 18.68 -0.03 -6.47
C PRO A 15 17.17 0.19 -6.29
N ALA A 16 16.67 1.29 -6.86
CA ALA A 16 15.24 1.60 -6.80
C ALA A 16 14.45 0.58 -7.63
N ILE A 17 13.43 -0.02 -7.01
CA ILE A 17 12.44 -0.82 -7.73
C ILE A 17 11.47 0.18 -8.38
N ILE A 18 11.43 0.22 -9.71
CA ILE A 18 10.65 1.19 -10.47
C ILE A 18 9.32 0.61 -11.00
N GLU A 19 9.23 -0.70 -11.13
CA GLU A 19 8.04 -1.35 -11.66
C GLU A 19 6.92 -1.39 -10.62
N PRO A 20 5.70 -0.92 -10.96
CA PRO A 20 4.55 -0.96 -10.06
C PRO A 20 4.14 -2.40 -9.75
N SER A 21 3.38 -2.59 -8.68
CA SER A 21 2.80 -3.89 -8.35
C SER A 21 1.96 -4.43 -9.51
N LYS A 22 2.15 -5.71 -9.84
CA LYS A 22 1.36 -6.41 -10.86
C LYS A 22 -0.14 -6.40 -10.52
N LEU A 23 -0.49 -6.47 -9.24
CA LEU A 23 -1.88 -6.35 -8.79
C LEU A 23 -2.47 -5.00 -9.16
N LEU A 24 -1.74 -3.92 -8.91
CA LEU A 24 -2.17 -2.56 -9.19
C LEU A 24 -2.35 -2.33 -10.71
N VAL A 25 -1.42 -2.84 -11.51
CA VAL A 25 -1.49 -2.77 -12.98
C VAL A 25 -2.69 -3.55 -13.52
N LYS A 26 -2.89 -4.80 -13.04
CA LYS A 26 -3.96 -5.70 -13.47
C LYS A 26 -5.34 -5.07 -13.31
N PHE A 27 -5.57 -4.35 -12.23
CA PHE A 27 -6.86 -3.75 -11.91
C PHE A 27 -6.92 -2.23 -12.15
N SER A 28 -5.96 -1.68 -12.88
CA SER A 28 -5.89 -0.23 -13.15
C SER A 28 -7.10 0.32 -13.94
N GLY A 29 -7.81 -0.51 -14.68
CA GLY A 29 -9.07 -0.15 -15.34
C GLY A 29 -10.22 0.21 -14.39
N LEU A 30 -10.07 -0.11 -13.08
CA LEU A 30 -11.05 0.27 -12.05
C LEU A 30 -10.83 1.68 -11.51
N PHE A 31 -9.69 2.31 -11.77
CA PHE A 31 -9.39 3.64 -11.23
C PHE A 31 -10.34 4.70 -11.79
N PRO A 32 -10.75 5.66 -10.96
CA PRO A 32 -11.44 6.83 -11.47
C PRO A 32 -10.50 7.64 -12.37
N ALA A 33 -11.05 8.32 -13.38
CA ALA A 33 -10.28 9.17 -14.28
C ALA A 33 -9.56 10.32 -13.54
N HIS A 34 -10.14 10.77 -12.43
CA HIS A 34 -9.60 11.78 -11.53
C HIS A 34 -9.90 11.41 -10.09
N GLY A 35 -9.10 11.86 -9.14
CA GLY A 35 -9.32 11.59 -7.74
C GLY A 35 -8.06 11.73 -6.91
N ARG A 36 -8.15 11.31 -5.65
CA ARG A 36 -7.04 11.33 -4.69
C ARG A 36 -6.65 9.91 -4.33
N ALA A 37 -5.36 9.63 -4.34
CA ALA A 37 -4.84 8.33 -3.91
C ALA A 37 -3.91 8.49 -2.70
N LEU A 38 -3.92 7.50 -1.83
CA LEU A 38 -2.99 7.34 -0.71
C LEU A 38 -2.21 6.04 -0.89
N ASP A 39 -0.89 6.14 -0.89
CA ASP A 39 0.01 4.99 -0.93
C ASP A 39 0.67 4.84 0.45
N ILE A 40 0.23 3.83 1.20
CA ILE A 40 0.65 3.52 2.57
C ILE A 40 1.93 2.69 2.54
N ALA A 41 2.95 3.10 3.32
CA ALA A 41 4.29 2.51 3.32
C ALA A 41 4.85 2.47 1.89
N CYS A 42 4.82 3.62 1.22
CA CYS A 42 5.06 3.75 -0.21
C CYS A 42 6.49 3.39 -0.65
N GLY A 43 7.43 3.30 0.30
CA GLY A 43 8.83 2.99 0.03
C GLY A 43 9.42 3.93 -1.02
N GLY A 44 10.15 3.41 -2.01
CA GLY A 44 10.70 4.15 -3.14
C GLY A 44 9.68 4.64 -4.18
N GLY A 45 8.37 4.61 -3.85
CA GLY A 45 7.32 5.33 -4.57
C GLY A 45 6.88 4.73 -5.91
N ARG A 46 7.25 3.51 -6.27
CA ARG A 46 6.90 2.90 -7.56
C ARG A 46 5.40 2.89 -7.85
N ASN A 47 4.59 2.57 -6.84
CA ASN A 47 3.13 2.56 -6.95
C ASN A 47 2.56 3.99 -6.93
N SER A 48 3.09 4.87 -6.08
CA SER A 48 2.72 6.29 -6.03
C SER A 48 2.91 6.96 -7.39
N VAL A 49 4.06 6.76 -8.03
CA VAL A 49 4.38 7.34 -9.35
C VAL A 49 3.49 6.75 -10.44
N TYR A 50 3.20 5.44 -10.37
CA TYR A 50 2.26 4.81 -11.28
C TYR A 50 0.85 5.39 -11.15
N LEU A 51 0.32 5.54 -9.94
CA LEU A 51 -0.99 6.14 -9.66
C LEU A 51 -1.07 7.58 -10.19
N ALA A 52 -0.01 8.38 -9.98
CA ALA A 52 0.08 9.73 -10.53
C ALA A 52 0.06 9.73 -12.06
N GLY A 53 0.72 8.73 -12.69
CA GLY A 53 0.67 8.50 -14.13
C GLY A 53 -0.71 8.14 -14.66
N ARG A 54 -1.61 7.68 -13.80
CA ARG A 54 -3.02 7.35 -14.12
C ARG A 54 -3.99 8.52 -13.87
N GLY A 55 -3.47 9.73 -13.58
CA GLY A 55 -4.27 10.94 -13.40
C GLY A 55 -4.73 11.22 -11.96
N LEU A 56 -4.26 10.45 -10.99
CA LEU A 56 -4.63 10.64 -9.59
C LEU A 56 -3.69 11.65 -8.89
N ARG A 57 -4.23 12.43 -7.97
CA ARG A 57 -3.45 13.25 -7.02
C ARG A 57 -3.01 12.35 -5.88
N VAL A 58 -1.71 12.06 -5.79
CA VAL A 58 -1.17 11.02 -4.90
C VAL A 58 -0.47 11.63 -3.70
N VAL A 59 -0.74 11.04 -2.54
CA VAL A 59 0.04 11.21 -1.31
C VAL A 59 0.71 9.87 -1.02
N GLY A 60 2.05 9.85 -0.96
CA GLY A 60 2.83 8.70 -0.52
C GLY A 60 3.36 8.93 0.89
N ILE A 61 3.10 8.01 1.81
CA ILE A 61 3.58 8.08 3.20
C ILE A 61 4.54 6.93 3.45
N ASP A 62 5.72 7.24 3.98
CA ASP A 62 6.69 6.25 4.48
C ASP A 62 7.47 6.82 5.67
N ARG A 63 7.97 5.94 6.53
CA ARG A 63 8.84 6.38 7.65
C ARG A 63 10.28 6.63 7.22
N SER A 64 10.72 5.99 6.12
CA SER A 64 12.08 6.10 5.62
C SER A 64 12.27 7.34 4.75
N TRP A 65 13.09 8.26 5.21
CA TRP A 65 13.50 9.41 4.42
C TRP A 65 14.23 9.01 3.13
N GLU A 66 15.12 8.03 3.21
CA GLU A 66 15.89 7.53 2.07
C GLU A 66 14.97 6.94 0.99
N ALA A 67 13.92 6.21 1.40
CA ALA A 67 12.91 5.70 0.50
C ALA A 67 12.17 6.84 -0.22
N LEU A 68 11.73 7.86 0.53
CA LEU A 68 11.03 9.01 -0.04
C LEU A 68 11.91 9.81 -1.02
N GLN A 69 13.22 9.89 -0.77
CA GLN A 69 14.15 10.53 -1.71
C GLN A 69 14.25 9.75 -3.03
N GLN A 70 14.30 8.41 -2.97
CA GLN A 70 14.22 7.57 -4.19
C GLN A 70 12.90 7.81 -4.93
N GLY A 71 11.77 7.90 -4.21
CA GLY A 71 10.46 8.17 -4.80
C GLY A 71 10.39 9.54 -5.48
N ARG A 72 10.95 10.58 -4.87
CA ARG A 72 11.04 11.92 -5.46
C ARG A 72 11.84 11.91 -6.76
N GLU A 73 12.98 11.23 -6.76
CA GLU A 73 13.80 11.13 -7.96
C GLU A 73 13.11 10.33 -9.05
N LEU A 74 12.43 9.22 -8.72
CA LEU A 74 11.64 8.45 -9.66
C LEU A 74 10.51 9.30 -10.27
N ALA A 75 9.77 10.03 -9.44
CA ALA A 75 8.69 10.91 -9.88
C ALA A 75 9.22 12.02 -10.83
N ARG A 76 10.35 12.63 -10.47
CA ARG A 76 11.01 13.66 -11.30
C ARG A 76 11.39 13.10 -12.68
N ARG A 77 12.00 11.92 -12.73
CA ARG A 77 12.41 11.26 -14.00
C ARG A 77 11.24 10.93 -14.90
N GLN A 78 10.09 10.60 -14.31
CA GLN A 78 8.88 10.26 -15.05
C GLN A 78 7.93 11.46 -15.27
N GLY A 79 8.31 12.67 -14.85
CA GLY A 79 7.48 13.87 -15.00
C GLY A 79 6.16 13.77 -14.21
N ARG A 80 6.18 13.13 -13.02
CA ARG A 80 5.00 12.94 -12.19
C ARG A 80 5.09 13.77 -10.90
N ASN A 81 3.92 14.21 -10.43
CA ASN A 81 3.82 14.95 -9.17
C ASN A 81 3.18 14.06 -8.10
N VAL A 82 3.88 13.89 -6.98
CA VAL A 82 3.45 13.12 -5.81
C VAL A 82 3.77 13.92 -4.56
N ALA A 83 2.82 14.04 -3.65
CA ALA A 83 3.06 14.60 -2.33
C ALA A 83 3.70 13.52 -1.42
N TRP A 84 4.90 13.77 -0.94
CA TRP A 84 5.66 12.85 -0.10
C TRP A 84 5.61 13.28 1.35
N VAL A 85 5.17 12.37 2.22
CA VAL A 85 5.03 12.59 3.66
C VAL A 85 5.90 11.60 4.40
N GLN A 86 6.85 12.11 5.18
CA GLN A 86 7.55 11.27 6.15
C GLN A 86 6.69 11.17 7.41
N GLY A 87 6.31 9.96 7.78
CA GLY A 87 5.45 9.74 8.93
C GLY A 87 5.52 8.32 9.47
N ASP A 88 5.21 8.20 10.75
CA ASP A 88 5.01 6.90 11.38
C ASP A 88 3.55 6.49 11.24
N LEU A 89 3.30 5.43 10.50
CA LEU A 89 1.97 4.91 10.24
C LEU A 89 1.28 4.34 11.51
N GLU A 90 2.05 4.10 12.57
CA GLU A 90 1.50 3.70 13.87
C GLU A 90 0.91 4.88 14.65
N ALA A 91 1.30 6.12 14.29
CA ALA A 91 0.88 7.35 14.95
C ALA A 91 0.13 8.33 14.04
N VAL A 92 0.05 8.04 12.73
CA VAL A 92 -0.58 8.95 11.77
C VAL A 92 -2.10 8.93 11.90
N THR A 93 -2.71 10.11 11.85
CA THR A 93 -4.15 10.26 11.71
C THR A 93 -4.48 10.52 10.24
N LEU A 94 -5.27 9.65 9.63
CA LEU A 94 -5.71 9.81 8.26
C LEU A 94 -7.02 10.63 8.21
N PRO A 95 -7.18 11.54 7.23
CA PRO A 95 -8.43 12.29 7.08
C PRO A 95 -9.56 11.36 6.61
N ILE A 96 -10.76 11.57 7.15
CA ILE A 96 -11.96 10.77 6.83
C ILE A 96 -12.46 11.12 5.42
N ASP A 97 -12.95 10.10 4.67
CA ASP A 97 -13.55 10.21 3.33
C ASP A 97 -12.73 11.09 2.36
N ALA A 98 -11.40 10.92 2.41
CA ALA A 98 -10.48 11.80 1.70
C ALA A 98 -9.93 11.21 0.39
N PHE A 99 -9.93 9.88 0.25
CA PHE A 99 -9.26 9.20 -0.85
C PHE A 99 -10.22 8.33 -1.67
N ASP A 100 -10.02 8.33 -2.96
CA ASP A 100 -10.76 7.50 -3.92
C ASP A 100 -10.06 6.15 -4.14
N VAL A 101 -8.73 6.10 -3.92
CA VAL A 101 -7.90 4.90 -3.98
C VAL A 101 -6.94 4.88 -2.79
N ILE A 102 -6.86 3.75 -2.10
CA ILE A 102 -5.81 3.50 -1.09
C ILE A 102 -5.04 2.25 -1.50
N THR A 103 -3.71 2.31 -1.42
CA THR A 103 -2.81 1.20 -1.66
C THR A 103 -1.96 0.91 -0.44
N CYS A 104 -1.77 -0.38 -0.11
CA CYS A 104 -0.92 -0.85 0.96
C CYS A 104 -0.19 -2.11 0.51
N PHE A 105 1.11 -2.00 0.20
CA PHE A 105 1.92 -3.09 -0.31
C PHE A 105 3.09 -3.40 0.63
N TYR A 106 3.26 -4.68 0.97
CA TYR A 106 4.37 -5.19 1.79
C TYR A 106 4.45 -4.55 3.19
N TYR A 107 3.30 -4.11 3.70
CA TYR A 107 3.16 -3.55 5.03
C TYR A 107 1.93 -4.14 5.71
N ARG A 108 2.04 -4.46 7.00
CA ARG A 108 0.95 -4.94 7.85
C ARG A 108 0.98 -4.22 9.19
N HIS A 109 -0.12 -3.58 9.52
CA HIS A 109 -0.37 -3.04 10.86
C HIS A 109 -1.88 -3.06 11.13
N PRO A 110 -2.41 -4.03 11.89
CA PRO A 110 -3.86 -4.23 12.06
C PRO A 110 -4.58 -3.02 12.66
N THR A 111 -3.92 -2.26 13.54
CA THR A 111 -4.54 -1.06 14.14
C THR A 111 -4.80 0.05 13.12
N LEU A 112 -4.19 -0.02 11.93
CA LEU A 112 -4.42 0.92 10.84
C LEU A 112 -5.70 0.63 10.05
N TYR A 113 -6.24 -0.60 10.11
CA TYR A 113 -7.40 -0.98 9.29
C TYR A 113 -8.62 -0.08 9.51
N PRO A 114 -9.03 0.26 10.74
CA PRO A 114 -10.12 1.21 10.97
C PRO A 114 -9.87 2.58 10.32
N SER A 115 -8.64 3.08 10.39
CA SER A 115 -8.26 4.37 9.77
C SER A 115 -8.30 4.30 8.24
N LEU A 116 -7.87 3.19 7.62
CA LEU A 116 -7.99 2.98 6.17
C LEU A 116 -9.46 2.95 5.73
N ARG A 117 -10.32 2.26 6.52
CA ARG A 117 -11.76 2.20 6.27
C ARG A 117 -12.41 3.58 6.34
N ALA A 118 -12.03 4.39 7.31
CA ALA A 118 -12.54 5.74 7.48
C ALA A 118 -12.04 6.70 6.39
N ALA A 119 -10.76 6.59 6.00
CA ALA A 119 -10.13 7.49 5.04
C ALA A 119 -10.57 7.25 3.59
N LEU A 120 -11.00 6.04 3.26
CA LEU A 120 -11.48 5.71 1.93
C LEU A 120 -12.92 6.21 1.75
N ARG A 121 -13.20 6.88 0.64
CA ARG A 121 -14.54 7.34 0.27
C ARG A 121 -15.49 6.19 -0.04
N SER A 122 -16.77 6.43 0.11
CA SER A 122 -17.82 5.54 -0.39
C SER A 122 -17.63 5.30 -1.90
N GLY A 123 -17.59 4.04 -2.33
CA GLY A 123 -17.26 3.62 -3.70
C GLY A 123 -15.76 3.61 -4.03
N GLY A 124 -14.90 4.02 -3.12
CA GLY A 124 -13.44 4.01 -3.28
C GLY A 124 -12.84 2.60 -3.28
N LEU A 125 -11.62 2.48 -3.76
CA LEU A 125 -10.90 1.22 -3.96
C LEU A 125 -9.74 1.05 -2.99
N LEU A 126 -9.67 -0.10 -2.36
CA LEU A 126 -8.52 -0.56 -1.57
C LEU A 126 -7.75 -1.63 -2.34
N PHE A 127 -6.45 -1.46 -2.45
CA PHE A 127 -5.49 -2.45 -2.92
C PHE A 127 -4.57 -2.83 -1.78
N PHE A 128 -4.58 -4.08 -1.39
CA PHE A 128 -3.75 -4.57 -0.30
C PHE A 128 -3.03 -5.84 -0.73
N GLU A 129 -1.71 -5.91 -0.60
CA GLU A 129 -0.93 -7.13 -0.84
C GLU A 129 0.25 -7.17 0.10
N THR A 130 0.36 -8.23 0.90
CA THR A 130 1.52 -8.44 1.77
C THR A 130 1.69 -9.91 2.12
N PHE A 131 2.75 -10.21 2.89
CA PHE A 131 3.11 -11.56 3.27
C PHE A 131 2.17 -12.14 4.33
N THR A 132 1.90 -13.45 4.22
CA THR A 132 1.19 -14.25 5.23
C THR A 132 2.16 -15.03 6.10
N ARG A 133 1.65 -15.70 7.13
CA ARG A 133 2.45 -16.62 7.99
C ARG A 133 3.08 -17.76 7.20
N ASP A 134 2.50 -18.17 6.08
CA ASP A 134 3.09 -19.19 5.22
C ASP A 134 4.47 -18.78 4.67
N GLN A 135 4.79 -17.48 4.67
CA GLN A 135 6.11 -16.97 4.30
C GLN A 135 7.24 -17.53 5.17
N LEU A 136 6.94 -17.98 6.40
CA LEU A 136 7.93 -18.60 7.29
C LEU A 136 8.46 -19.93 6.78
N ASN A 137 7.75 -20.59 5.87
CA ASN A 137 8.17 -21.82 5.20
C ASN A 137 9.24 -21.60 4.11
N PHE A 138 9.53 -20.34 3.77
CA PHE A 138 10.50 -19.96 2.72
C PHE A 138 11.77 -19.40 3.34
N SER A 139 12.91 -19.57 2.69
CA SER A 139 14.22 -19.11 3.17
C SER A 139 14.43 -17.60 3.04
N SER A 140 13.68 -16.92 2.17
CA SER A 140 13.78 -15.47 1.90
C SER A 140 12.54 -14.73 2.37
N GLY A 141 12.63 -13.40 2.52
CA GLY A 141 11.52 -12.53 2.89
C GLY A 141 11.41 -12.24 4.39
N PRO A 142 10.33 -11.58 4.83
CA PRO A 142 10.16 -11.20 6.23
C PRO A 142 9.96 -12.43 7.12
N ARG A 143 10.64 -12.40 8.29
CA ARG A 143 10.60 -13.47 9.29
C ARG A 143 9.89 -13.07 10.58
N ASN A 144 9.68 -11.76 10.80
CA ASN A 144 8.97 -11.29 11.99
C ASN A 144 7.47 -11.55 11.85
N PRO A 145 6.86 -12.40 12.72
CA PRO A 145 5.43 -12.71 12.64
C PRO A 145 4.52 -11.49 12.76
N ALA A 146 4.96 -10.42 13.44
CA ALA A 146 4.18 -9.19 13.55
C ALA A 146 3.89 -8.51 12.18
N HIS A 147 4.73 -8.80 11.17
CA HIS A 147 4.59 -8.26 9.82
C HIS A 147 3.90 -9.22 8.84
N LEU A 148 3.43 -10.37 9.33
CA LEU A 148 2.81 -11.41 8.52
C LEU A 148 1.32 -11.50 8.83
N LEU A 149 0.49 -11.52 7.80
CA LEU A 149 -0.96 -11.69 7.92
C LEU A 149 -1.31 -13.05 8.52
N GLU A 150 -2.29 -13.07 9.40
CA GLU A 150 -2.98 -14.30 9.79
C GLU A 150 -3.84 -14.81 8.61
N PRO A 151 -4.18 -16.11 8.59
CA PRO A 151 -5.07 -16.66 7.56
C PRO A 151 -6.37 -15.83 7.45
N ARG A 152 -6.70 -15.43 6.24
CA ARG A 152 -7.90 -14.66 5.91
C ARG A 152 -8.02 -13.28 6.60
N GLU A 153 -6.95 -12.74 7.17
CA GLU A 153 -6.97 -11.48 7.90
C GLU A 153 -7.54 -10.32 7.07
N LEU A 154 -7.18 -10.24 5.77
CA LEU A 154 -7.73 -9.19 4.90
C LEU A 154 -9.23 -9.34 4.64
N LEU A 155 -9.75 -10.57 4.56
CA LEU A 155 -11.19 -10.82 4.48
C LEU A 155 -11.92 -10.49 5.78
N GLN A 156 -11.30 -10.78 6.94
CA GLN A 156 -11.86 -10.39 8.23
C GLN A 156 -11.94 -8.87 8.37
N ALA A 157 -10.93 -8.15 7.86
CA ALA A 157 -10.85 -6.70 7.98
C ALA A 157 -11.74 -5.94 6.97
N PHE A 158 -11.97 -6.48 5.77
CA PHE A 158 -12.58 -5.78 4.63
C PHE A 158 -13.59 -6.64 3.85
N GLY A 159 -13.95 -7.83 4.32
CA GLY A 159 -14.83 -8.76 3.60
C GLY A 159 -16.30 -8.33 3.58
N ASP A 160 -16.69 -7.34 4.37
CA ASP A 160 -18.00 -6.68 4.32
C ASP A 160 -18.11 -5.64 3.17
N TRP A 161 -17.01 -5.41 2.46
CA TRP A 161 -16.99 -4.58 1.25
C TRP A 161 -17.23 -5.42 -0.01
N ASP A 162 -17.41 -4.77 -1.16
CA ASP A 162 -17.46 -5.47 -2.46
C ASP A 162 -16.07 -6.01 -2.79
N VAL A 163 -15.79 -7.27 -2.45
CA VAL A 163 -14.51 -7.93 -2.73
C VAL A 163 -14.45 -8.26 -4.22
N LEU A 164 -13.61 -7.50 -4.95
CA LEU A 164 -13.43 -7.65 -6.40
C LEU A 164 -12.38 -8.69 -6.75
N PHE A 165 -11.42 -8.89 -5.84
CA PHE A 165 -10.38 -9.90 -5.97
C PHE A 165 -9.84 -10.25 -4.59
N TYR A 166 -9.64 -11.55 -4.38
CA TYR A 166 -8.92 -12.08 -3.23
C TYR A 166 -8.09 -13.29 -3.63
N ARG A 167 -6.89 -13.40 -3.08
CA ARG A 167 -6.01 -14.56 -3.23
C ARG A 167 -5.11 -14.70 -2.03
N GLU A 168 -4.99 -15.90 -1.51
CA GLU A 168 -3.87 -16.34 -0.69
C GLU A 168 -3.07 -17.38 -1.48
N THR A 169 -1.75 -17.35 -1.36
CA THR A 169 -0.85 -18.30 -2.02
C THR A 169 0.31 -18.68 -1.10
N TRP A 170 0.76 -19.93 -1.25
CA TRP A 170 1.88 -20.51 -0.50
C TRP A 170 2.81 -21.29 -1.43
N VAL A 171 2.71 -21.12 -2.75
CA VAL A 171 3.48 -21.93 -3.72
C VAL A 171 4.90 -21.40 -3.88
N GLU A 172 5.07 -20.13 -4.18
CA GLU A 172 6.39 -19.48 -4.33
C GLU A 172 6.72 -18.57 -3.16
N ARG A 173 5.69 -18.03 -2.52
CA ARG A 173 5.72 -17.14 -1.37
C ARG A 173 4.41 -17.24 -0.61
N GLY A 174 4.49 -17.07 0.71
CA GLY A 174 3.28 -16.87 1.51
C GLY A 174 2.78 -15.43 1.34
N MET A 175 1.73 -15.22 0.54
CA MET A 175 1.20 -13.88 0.23
C MET A 175 -0.31 -13.89 0.22
N ALA A 176 -0.91 -12.77 0.67
CA ALA A 176 -2.32 -12.49 0.43
C ALA A 176 -2.48 -11.18 -0.33
N ALA A 177 -3.47 -11.13 -1.21
CA ALA A 177 -3.82 -9.97 -2.01
C ALA A 177 -5.34 -9.74 -1.99
N LEU A 178 -5.76 -8.50 -1.81
CA LEU A 178 -7.15 -8.06 -1.82
C LEU A 178 -7.30 -6.82 -2.72
N VAL A 179 -8.34 -6.82 -3.55
CA VAL A 179 -8.90 -5.61 -4.15
C VAL A 179 -10.35 -5.55 -3.72
N ALA A 180 -10.72 -4.49 -3.01
CA ALA A 180 -12.08 -4.32 -2.52
C ALA A 180 -12.58 -2.89 -2.79
N ARG A 181 -13.88 -2.76 -2.97
CA ARG A 181 -14.56 -1.47 -3.11
C ARG A 181 -15.40 -1.21 -1.86
N LYS A 182 -15.18 -0.05 -1.22
CA LYS A 182 -16.05 0.38 -0.12
C LYS A 182 -17.48 0.58 -0.64
N PRO A 183 -18.50 -0.02 -0.02
CA PRO A 183 -19.87 0.13 -0.49
C PRO A 183 -20.29 1.59 -0.63
N LYS A 184 -21.11 1.89 -1.63
CA LYS A 184 -21.76 3.19 -1.72
C LYS A 184 -22.83 3.28 -0.63
N LEU A 185 -22.88 4.40 0.06
CA LEU A 185 -24.01 4.67 0.94
C LEU A 185 -25.28 4.59 0.08
N ARG A 186 -26.18 3.66 0.43
CA ARG A 186 -27.52 3.67 -0.16
C ARG A 186 -28.23 4.88 0.42
N VAL A 187 -28.50 5.87 -0.39
CA VAL A 187 -29.38 6.99 -0.10
C VAL A 187 -30.81 6.48 -0.14
#